data_78087bc6e6d6a7f66b36a68f534502ee
#
_entry.id   78087bc6e6d6a7f66b36a68f534502ee
#
_cell.length_a   1.000
_cell.length_b   1.000
_cell.length_c   1.000
_cell.angle_alpha   90.00
_cell.angle_beta   90.00
_cell.angle_gamma   90.00
#
_symmetry.space_group_name_H-M   'P 1'
#
loop_
_entity.id
_entity.type
_entity.pdbx_description
1 polymer ?
#
loop_
_entity_poly.entity_id
_entity_poly.type
_entity_poly.pdbx_seq_one_letter_code
_entity_poly.pdbx_strand_id
1 'polypeptide(L)'
;VVCTFEHEITHLIFGLLFFKLPKGFKVTMHDGGHVKLAGSNFLIYLAPIFSDRLLFNLAFAFFIPTEYLPVFYGVLGASLAFHLVSTWSELHLRQTDIQKSGILFSIAFLPVANLIFYGAFIVLIFGKPDDFLNFWINGIKESFNLFLMLIGR
;
A
#
# COMPACT_ATOMS: atom_id res chain seq x y z
N VAL A 1 -1.06 1.53 -18.61
CA VAL A 1 -0.11 2.67 -18.36
C VAL A 1 -0.34 3.27 -16.98
N VAL A 2 -1.60 3.64 -16.60
CA VAL A 2 -1.87 4.26 -15.29
C VAL A 2 -1.48 3.30 -14.16
N CYS A 3 -1.96 2.06 -14.18
CA CYS A 3 -1.61 1.05 -13.18
C CYS A 3 -0.10 0.80 -13.11
N THR A 4 0.57 0.71 -14.25
CA THR A 4 2.03 0.53 -14.30
C THR A 4 2.76 1.72 -13.69
N PHE A 5 2.28 2.94 -13.96
CA PHE A 5 2.86 4.16 -13.41
C PHE A 5 2.69 4.23 -11.88
N GLU A 6 1.47 3.94 -11.38
CA GLU A 6 1.20 3.88 -9.94
C GLU A 6 2.08 2.83 -9.24
N HIS A 7 2.19 1.64 -9.84
CA HIS A 7 3.04 0.56 -9.36
C HIS A 7 4.51 0.99 -9.21
N GLU A 8 5.09 1.55 -10.26
CA GLU A 8 6.50 1.98 -10.26
C GLU A 8 6.74 3.19 -9.33
N ILE A 9 5.78 4.12 -9.24
CA ILE A 9 5.87 5.25 -8.29
C ILE A 9 5.83 4.75 -6.85
N THR A 10 5.04 3.72 -6.56
CA THR A 10 4.99 3.14 -5.22
C THR A 10 6.33 2.52 -4.82
N HIS A 11 6.99 1.79 -5.73
CA HIS A 11 8.36 1.33 -5.51
C HIS A 11 9.32 2.50 -5.24
N LEU A 12 9.18 3.60 -5.97
CA LEU A 12 10.02 4.79 -5.79
C LEU A 12 9.79 5.42 -4.41
N ILE A 13 8.53 5.63 -3.99
CA ILE A 13 8.17 6.22 -2.71
C ILE A 13 8.72 5.36 -1.56
N PHE A 14 8.45 4.05 -1.59
CA PHE A 14 8.99 3.15 -0.57
C PHE A 14 10.52 3.08 -0.61
N GLY A 15 11.12 3.13 -1.80
CA GLY A 15 12.56 3.23 -1.94
C GLY A 15 13.13 4.44 -1.19
N LEU A 16 12.54 5.62 -1.39
CA LEU A 16 12.94 6.84 -0.70
C LEU A 16 12.71 6.77 0.81
N LEU A 17 11.59 6.20 1.27
CA LEU A 17 11.32 5.98 2.71
C LEU A 17 12.39 5.10 3.36
N PHE A 18 12.98 4.15 2.63
CA PHE A 18 14.08 3.30 3.10
C PHE A 18 15.47 3.83 2.69
N PHE A 19 15.58 5.11 2.35
CA PHE A 19 16.83 5.77 1.95
C PHE A 19 17.54 5.08 0.77
N LYS A 20 16.78 4.46 -0.14
CA LYS A 20 17.30 3.86 -1.36
C LYS A 20 17.17 4.86 -2.51
N LEU A 21 18.31 5.45 -2.90
CA LEU A 21 18.33 6.45 -3.95
C LEU A 21 17.92 5.87 -5.31
N PRO A 22 17.06 6.56 -6.06
CA PRO A 22 16.70 6.14 -7.41
C PRO A 22 17.88 6.29 -8.35
N LYS A 23 18.12 5.25 -9.15
CA LYS A 23 19.14 5.23 -10.23
C LYS A 23 18.53 5.32 -11.61
N GLY A 24 17.22 5.15 -11.72
CA GLY A 24 16.48 5.28 -12.97
C GLY A 24 15.00 4.97 -12.76
N PHE A 25 14.15 5.66 -13.54
CA PHE A 25 12.72 5.47 -13.59
C PHE A 25 12.27 5.46 -15.06
N LYS A 26 11.54 4.43 -15.46
CA LYS A 26 11.01 4.31 -16.81
C LYS A 26 9.63 3.66 -16.75
N VAL A 27 8.66 4.30 -17.42
CA VAL A 27 7.33 3.74 -17.67
C VAL A 27 7.02 3.91 -19.15
N THR A 28 6.60 2.84 -19.80
CA THR A 28 6.26 2.83 -21.23
C THR A 28 4.82 2.34 -21.42
N MET A 29 4.25 2.68 -22.57
CA MET A 29 2.87 2.30 -22.86
C MET A 29 2.71 0.81 -23.18
N HIS A 30 3.74 0.16 -23.68
CA HIS A 30 3.67 -1.21 -24.19
C HIS A 30 4.58 -2.19 -23.45
N ASP A 31 5.74 -1.73 -22.98
CA ASP A 31 6.77 -2.58 -22.41
C ASP A 31 6.77 -2.62 -20.87
N GLY A 32 5.71 -2.06 -20.23
CA GLY A 32 5.65 -1.97 -18.78
C GLY A 32 6.48 -0.84 -18.19
N GLY A 33 6.88 -0.97 -16.93
CA GLY A 33 7.71 0.00 -16.21
C GLY A 33 8.77 -0.67 -15.38
N HIS A 34 9.75 0.13 -14.95
CA HIS A 34 10.66 -0.29 -13.90
C HIS A 34 11.27 0.92 -13.19
N VAL A 35 11.50 0.78 -11.91
CA VAL A 35 12.33 1.67 -11.11
C VAL A 35 13.61 0.93 -10.69
N LYS A 36 14.76 1.58 -10.89
CA LYS A 36 16.05 1.10 -10.39
C LYS A 36 16.42 1.86 -9.13
N LEU A 37 16.59 1.15 -8.03
CA LEU A 37 16.98 1.71 -6.73
C LEU A 37 18.39 1.25 -6.36
N ALA A 38 19.05 1.99 -5.46
CA ALA A 38 20.34 1.62 -4.88
C ALA A 38 20.20 0.52 -3.81
N GLY A 39 19.43 -0.51 -4.07
CA GLY A 39 19.07 -1.61 -3.18
C GLY A 39 17.58 -1.66 -2.96
N SER A 40 17.09 -2.76 -2.42
CA SER A 40 15.67 -3.01 -2.15
C SER A 40 15.50 -3.96 -0.99
N ASN A 41 14.29 -4.03 -0.47
CA ASN A 41 13.86 -4.98 0.55
C ASN A 41 12.44 -5.49 0.21
N PHE A 42 11.94 -6.44 0.98
CA PHE A 42 10.63 -7.03 0.73
C PHE A 42 9.48 -6.00 0.79
N LEU A 43 9.56 -4.99 1.65
CA LEU A 43 8.55 -3.93 1.73
C LEU A 43 8.53 -3.09 0.46
N ILE A 44 9.69 -2.75 -0.10
CA ILE A 44 9.78 -2.05 -1.38
C ILE A 44 9.16 -2.89 -2.51
N TYR A 45 9.47 -4.20 -2.56
CA TYR A 45 8.93 -5.08 -3.61
C TYR A 45 7.41 -5.29 -3.48
N LEU A 46 6.90 -5.48 -2.27
CA LEU A 46 5.49 -5.81 -2.06
C LEU A 46 4.58 -4.60 -1.92
N ALA A 47 5.13 -3.40 -1.72
CA ALA A 47 4.38 -2.17 -1.52
C ALA A 47 3.28 -1.91 -2.56
N PRO A 48 3.52 -2.05 -3.87
CA PRO A 48 2.48 -1.82 -4.86
C PRO A 48 1.25 -2.73 -4.69
N ILE A 49 1.45 -3.95 -4.18
CA ILE A 49 0.38 -4.93 -4.04
C ILE A 49 -0.56 -4.62 -2.85
N PHE A 50 -0.10 -3.85 -1.85
CA PHE A 50 -0.93 -3.58 -0.67
C PHE A 50 -1.16 -2.08 -0.38
N SER A 51 -0.41 -1.14 -0.96
CA SER A 51 -0.45 0.25 -0.49
C SER A 51 -0.59 1.34 -1.55
N ASP A 52 -0.43 1.05 -2.83
CA ASP A 52 -0.33 2.05 -3.90
C ASP A 52 -1.47 3.09 -3.85
N ARG A 53 -2.70 2.65 -3.82
CA ARG A 53 -3.87 3.54 -3.88
C ARG A 53 -4.19 4.25 -2.58
N LEU A 54 -3.88 3.63 -1.44
CA LEU A 54 -4.08 4.29 -0.15
C LEU A 54 -3.18 5.52 -0.04
N LEU A 55 -1.92 5.43 -0.46
CA LEU A 55 -0.99 6.55 -0.41
C LEU A 55 -1.45 7.72 -1.28
N PHE A 56 -1.95 7.44 -2.49
CA PHE A 56 -2.50 8.46 -3.37
C PHE A 56 -3.72 9.14 -2.76
N ASN A 57 -4.66 8.36 -2.25
CA ASN A 57 -5.89 8.89 -1.65
C ASN A 57 -5.60 9.68 -0.37
N LEU A 58 -4.66 9.25 0.45
CA LEU A 58 -4.20 10.00 1.62
C LEU A 58 -3.60 11.35 1.23
N ALA A 59 -2.74 11.38 0.22
CA ALA A 59 -2.16 12.63 -0.26
C ALA A 59 -3.25 13.61 -0.72
N PHE A 60 -4.24 13.13 -1.47
CA PHE A 60 -5.36 13.96 -1.92
C PHE A 60 -6.26 14.44 -0.77
N ALA A 61 -6.51 13.61 0.24
CA ALA A 61 -7.38 13.95 1.37
C ALA A 61 -6.95 15.24 2.11
N PHE A 62 -5.64 15.52 2.18
CA PHE A 62 -5.12 16.72 2.83
C PHE A 62 -5.33 18.01 2.03
N PHE A 63 -5.62 17.93 0.74
CA PHE A 63 -5.72 19.09 -0.14
C PHE A 63 -7.14 19.37 -0.63
N ILE A 64 -8.12 18.48 -0.34
CA ILE A 64 -9.49 18.64 -0.81
C ILE A 64 -10.28 19.60 0.09
N PRO A 65 -10.85 20.68 -0.46
CA PRO A 65 -11.77 21.54 0.25
C PRO A 65 -13.02 20.76 0.73
N THR A 66 -13.57 21.16 1.87
CA THR A 66 -14.70 20.46 2.51
C THR A 66 -15.95 20.33 1.63
N GLU A 67 -16.17 21.28 0.73
CA GLU A 67 -17.27 21.27 -0.24
C GLU A 67 -17.22 20.10 -1.22
N TYR A 68 -16.01 19.54 -1.50
CA TYR A 68 -15.81 18.43 -2.42
C TYR A 68 -15.74 17.07 -1.73
N LEU A 69 -15.87 17.02 -0.41
CA LEU A 69 -15.81 15.75 0.35
C LEU A 69 -16.78 14.67 -0.16
N PRO A 70 -18.05 14.96 -0.54
CA PRO A 70 -18.93 13.92 -1.06
C PRO A 70 -18.41 13.27 -2.35
N VAL A 71 -17.84 14.10 -3.25
CA VAL A 71 -17.23 13.62 -4.49
C VAL A 71 -15.98 12.81 -4.18
N PHE A 72 -15.17 13.28 -3.23
CA PHE A 72 -13.97 12.59 -2.77
C PHE A 72 -14.28 11.20 -2.20
N TYR A 73 -15.32 11.06 -1.37
CA TYR A 73 -15.73 9.75 -0.86
C TYR A 73 -16.16 8.79 -1.97
N GLY A 74 -16.82 9.30 -3.01
CA GLY A 74 -17.13 8.52 -4.20
C GLY A 74 -15.88 8.01 -4.92
N VAL A 75 -14.90 8.89 -5.12
CA VAL A 75 -13.60 8.55 -5.73
C VAL A 75 -12.83 7.56 -4.86
N LEU A 76 -12.84 7.75 -3.54
CA LEU A 76 -12.18 6.89 -2.58
C LEU A 76 -12.77 5.47 -2.60
N GLY A 77 -14.11 5.34 -2.64
CA GLY A 77 -14.79 4.05 -2.79
C GLY A 77 -14.47 3.35 -4.11
N ALA A 78 -14.47 4.08 -5.22
CA ALA A 78 -14.07 3.56 -6.53
C ALA A 78 -12.61 3.11 -6.54
N SER A 79 -11.73 3.89 -5.91
CA SER A 79 -10.31 3.56 -5.75
C SER A 79 -10.10 2.28 -4.94
N LEU A 80 -10.86 2.11 -3.85
CA LEU A 80 -10.83 0.88 -3.04
C LEU A 80 -11.28 -0.34 -3.85
N ALA A 81 -12.39 -0.23 -4.58
CA ALA A 81 -12.89 -1.31 -5.43
C ALA A 81 -11.86 -1.70 -6.50
N PHE A 82 -11.24 -0.71 -7.13
CA PHE A 82 -10.21 -0.94 -8.13
C PHE A 82 -8.95 -1.56 -7.51
N HIS A 83 -8.55 -1.14 -6.31
CA HIS A 83 -7.43 -1.75 -5.59
C HIS A 83 -7.68 -3.23 -5.27
N LEU A 84 -8.89 -3.59 -4.84
CA LEU A 84 -9.28 -4.99 -4.61
C LEU A 84 -9.10 -5.83 -5.87
N VAL A 85 -9.60 -5.35 -7.02
CA VAL A 85 -9.50 -6.05 -8.31
C VAL A 85 -8.04 -6.13 -8.77
N SER A 86 -7.29 -5.04 -8.65
CA SER A 86 -5.87 -4.98 -9.03
C SER A 86 -5.04 -5.96 -8.19
N THR A 87 -5.19 -5.90 -6.85
CA THR A 87 -4.50 -6.80 -5.92
C THR A 87 -4.80 -8.27 -6.26
N TRP A 88 -6.07 -8.60 -6.53
CA TRP A 88 -6.44 -9.96 -6.94
C TRP A 88 -5.76 -10.39 -8.22
N SER A 89 -5.66 -9.51 -9.21
CA SER A 89 -5.01 -9.79 -10.49
C SER A 89 -3.48 -9.92 -10.37
N GLU A 90 -2.87 -9.23 -9.40
CA GLU A 90 -1.42 -9.25 -9.16
C GLU A 90 -0.97 -10.37 -8.23
N LEU A 91 -1.87 -10.95 -7.44
CA LEU A 91 -1.57 -12.06 -6.53
C LEU A 91 -1.37 -13.39 -7.29
N HIS A 92 -0.30 -13.48 -8.08
CA HIS A 92 0.06 -14.71 -8.75
C HIS A 92 1.57 -15.02 -8.58
N LEU A 93 1.90 -16.31 -8.51
CA LEU A 93 3.25 -16.79 -8.22
C LEU A 93 4.32 -16.40 -9.27
N ARG A 94 3.89 -15.91 -10.43
CA ARG A 94 4.78 -15.42 -11.49
C ARG A 94 5.12 -13.93 -11.36
N GLN A 95 4.49 -13.22 -10.44
CA GLN A 95 4.79 -11.82 -10.15
C GLN A 95 6.25 -11.69 -9.70
N THR A 96 7.01 -10.82 -10.37
CA THR A 96 8.44 -10.66 -10.12
C THR A 96 8.73 -10.17 -8.70
N ASP A 97 7.88 -9.33 -8.15
CA ASP A 97 8.06 -8.77 -6.81
C ASP A 97 7.79 -9.78 -5.72
N ILE A 98 6.81 -10.68 -5.92
CA ILE A 98 6.56 -11.84 -5.06
C ILE A 98 7.76 -12.79 -5.08
N GLN A 99 8.31 -13.05 -6.27
CA GLN A 99 9.48 -13.93 -6.40
C GLN A 99 10.73 -13.35 -5.74
N LYS A 100 10.99 -12.05 -5.90
CA LYS A 100 12.11 -11.36 -5.28
C LYS A 100 12.00 -11.27 -3.76
N SER A 101 10.79 -11.17 -3.22
CA SER A 101 10.52 -11.15 -1.78
C SER A 101 10.52 -12.52 -1.13
N GLY A 102 10.41 -13.58 -1.93
CA GLY A 102 10.21 -14.96 -1.48
C GLY A 102 8.72 -15.33 -1.46
N ILE A 103 8.35 -16.35 -2.22
CA ILE A 103 6.95 -16.75 -2.45
C ILE A 103 6.25 -17.09 -1.13
N LEU A 104 6.84 -17.95 -0.30
CA LEU A 104 6.23 -18.39 0.97
C LEU A 104 6.02 -17.22 1.92
N PHE A 105 7.00 -16.33 2.03
CA PHE A 105 6.90 -15.11 2.83
C PHE A 105 5.79 -14.20 2.30
N SER A 106 5.73 -13.98 0.99
CA SER A 106 4.72 -13.10 0.38
C SER A 106 3.30 -13.61 0.58
N ILE A 107 3.07 -14.93 0.49
CA ILE A 107 1.76 -15.55 0.75
C ILE A 107 1.32 -15.34 2.20
N ALA A 108 2.23 -15.35 3.15
CA ALA A 108 1.91 -15.11 4.56
C ALA A 108 1.73 -13.61 4.84
N PHE A 109 2.57 -12.75 4.27
CA PHE A 109 2.61 -11.32 4.55
C PHE A 109 1.49 -10.51 3.87
N LEU A 110 1.25 -10.74 2.57
CA LEU A 110 0.33 -9.92 1.77
C LEU A 110 -1.11 -9.93 2.27
N PRO A 111 -1.73 -11.05 2.70
CA PRO A 111 -3.08 -11.02 3.26
C PRO A 111 -3.18 -10.14 4.49
N VAL A 112 -2.20 -10.20 5.39
CA VAL A 112 -2.16 -9.39 6.61
C VAL A 112 -1.97 -7.91 6.27
N ALA A 113 -1.02 -7.59 5.40
CA ALA A 113 -0.77 -6.23 4.95
C ALA A 113 -2.01 -5.63 4.27
N ASN A 114 -2.63 -6.34 3.34
CA ASN A 114 -3.86 -5.89 2.68
C ASN A 114 -5.00 -5.68 3.68
N LEU A 115 -5.20 -6.58 4.65
CA LEU A 115 -6.24 -6.42 5.67
C LEU A 115 -6.04 -5.14 6.49
N ILE A 116 -4.81 -4.83 6.88
CA ILE A 116 -4.46 -3.60 7.59
C ILE A 116 -4.76 -2.37 6.72
N PHE A 117 -4.34 -2.38 5.46
CA PHE A 117 -4.58 -1.26 4.54
C PHE A 117 -6.06 -1.07 4.20
N TYR A 118 -6.82 -2.15 4.02
CA TYR A 118 -8.28 -2.07 3.84
C TYR A 118 -8.98 -1.52 5.08
N GLY A 119 -8.56 -1.93 6.27
CA GLY A 119 -9.04 -1.37 7.53
C GLY A 119 -8.78 0.14 7.60
N ALA A 120 -7.59 0.59 7.26
CA ALA A 120 -7.24 2.00 7.18
C ALA A 120 -8.11 2.77 6.15
N PHE A 121 -8.39 2.19 4.98
CA PHE A 121 -9.31 2.77 3.99
C PHE A 121 -10.73 2.94 4.55
N ILE A 122 -11.26 1.90 5.21
CA ILE A 122 -12.61 1.93 5.80
C ILE A 122 -12.69 3.04 6.84
N VAL A 123 -11.68 3.14 7.71
CA VAL A 123 -11.64 4.20 8.73
C VAL A 123 -11.51 5.59 8.09
N LEU A 124 -10.76 5.72 6.99
CA LEU A 124 -10.64 6.98 6.26
C LEU A 124 -11.97 7.41 5.61
N ILE A 125 -12.78 6.45 5.14
CA ILE A 125 -14.08 6.73 4.50
C ILE A 125 -15.16 7.08 5.52
N PHE A 126 -15.25 6.32 6.60
CA PHE A 126 -16.38 6.38 7.53
C PHE A 126 -16.04 7.06 8.86
N GLY A 127 -14.76 7.24 9.16
CA GLY A 127 -14.27 7.80 10.41
C GLY A 127 -13.95 9.30 10.32
N LYS A 128 -13.44 9.81 11.43
CA LYS A 128 -12.84 11.13 11.53
C LYS A 128 -11.31 11.03 11.41
N PRO A 129 -10.59 12.13 11.18
CA PRO A 129 -9.11 12.11 11.16
C PRO A 129 -8.49 11.48 12.41
N ASP A 130 -9.08 11.72 13.59
CA ASP A 130 -8.61 11.12 14.84
C ASP A 130 -8.82 9.60 14.88
N ASP A 131 -9.90 9.10 14.29
CA ASP A 131 -10.17 7.66 14.20
C ASP A 131 -9.12 6.97 13.35
N PHE A 132 -8.65 7.61 12.28
CA PHE A 132 -7.57 7.09 11.43
C PHE A 132 -6.24 6.97 12.21
N LEU A 133 -5.86 8.00 12.96
CA LEU A 133 -4.68 7.94 13.81
C LEU A 133 -4.83 6.88 14.90
N ASN A 134 -5.99 6.83 15.55
CA ASN A 134 -6.30 5.85 16.59
C ASN A 134 -6.29 4.41 16.06
N PHE A 135 -6.72 4.18 14.82
CA PHE A 135 -6.63 2.86 14.18
C PHE A 135 -5.19 2.34 14.16
N TRP A 136 -4.23 3.16 13.75
CA TRP A 136 -2.83 2.77 13.70
C TRP A 136 -2.23 2.62 15.10
N ILE A 137 -2.48 3.58 16.01
CA ILE A 137 -1.94 3.57 17.37
C ILE A 137 -2.46 2.35 18.14
N ASN A 138 -3.76 2.13 18.11
CA ASN A 138 -4.39 1.00 18.80
C ASN A 138 -4.00 -0.34 18.16
N GLY A 139 -3.94 -0.41 16.82
CA GLY A 139 -3.49 -1.60 16.11
C GLY A 139 -2.08 -2.04 16.53
N ILE A 140 -1.14 -1.11 16.63
CA ILE A 140 0.22 -1.39 17.11
C ILE A 140 0.20 -1.84 18.57
N LYS A 141 -0.55 -1.13 19.43
CA LYS A 141 -0.64 -1.44 20.87
C LYS A 141 -1.21 -2.83 21.11
N GLU A 142 -2.33 -3.16 20.47
CA GLU A 142 -2.96 -4.47 20.64
C GLU A 142 -2.12 -5.60 20.04
N SER A 143 -1.46 -5.37 18.91
CA SER A 143 -0.50 -6.34 18.36
C SER A 143 0.66 -6.61 19.31
N PHE A 144 1.17 -5.59 19.98
CA PHE A 144 2.22 -5.73 20.99
C PHE A 144 1.72 -6.48 22.22
N ASN A 145 0.52 -6.17 22.72
CA ASN A 145 -0.09 -6.88 23.84
C ASN A 145 -0.28 -8.37 23.53
N LEU A 146 -0.79 -8.67 22.32
CA LEU A 146 -0.94 -10.05 21.86
C LEU A 146 0.42 -10.79 21.81
N PHE A 147 1.44 -10.13 21.29
CA PHE A 147 2.79 -10.67 21.26
C PHE A 147 3.29 -10.99 22.68
N LEU A 148 3.11 -10.09 23.66
CA LEU A 148 3.50 -10.33 25.05
C LEU A 148 2.74 -11.52 25.66
N MET A 149 1.43 -11.66 25.38
CA MET A 149 0.65 -12.82 25.83
C MET A 149 1.22 -14.14 25.26
N LEU A 150 1.60 -14.14 23.97
CA LEU A 150 2.11 -15.35 23.30
C LEU A 150 3.48 -15.80 23.82
N ILE A 151 4.30 -14.87 24.30
CA ILE A 151 5.61 -15.19 24.91
C ILE A 151 5.55 -15.40 26.43
N GLY A 152 4.32 -15.45 27.01
CA GLY A 152 4.12 -15.78 28.44
C GLY A 152 4.45 -14.64 29.41
N ARG A 153 4.31 -13.40 28.97
CA ARG A 153 4.48 -12.20 29.80
C ARG A 153 3.18 -11.39 29.92
#